data_222e277129cb45c6b129a57ff0808bc1
#
_entry.id   222e277129cb45c6b129a57ff0808bc1
#
_cell.length_a   1.000
_cell.length_b   1.000
_cell.length_c   1.000
_cell.angle_alpha   90.00
_cell.angle_beta   90.00
_cell.angle_gamma   90.00
#
_symmetry.space_group_name_H-M   'P 1'
#
loop_
_entity.id
_entity.type
_entity.pdbx_description
1 polymer ?
#
loop_
_entity_poly.entity_id
_entity_poly.type
_entity_poly.pdbx_seq_one_letter_code
_entity_poly.pdbx_strand_id
1 'polypeptide(L)'
;MDSKDNSNRQAAGIVSKALGTGLAPGELGVLMASAGSGKTACLTLIAIEQLLHDLPVLHVCIDEKVESVKVWYQETLKNLCVSQTSGDYKKCLHRLEPLRFIFAFLHDAFSPQKLAQRIENLREQAGFQPSLVVIDGLNFDQMTRAIMEEFRELARRLSLPLWFSARTHRHIATTSAEGVPYPCDALADLFQAIVMIESGTDKVRLLVLKHRDQYQPPYAPVALDPQTFLIKST
;
A
#
# COMPACT_ATOMS: atom_id res chain seq x y z
N MET A 1 -21.91 10.55 13.16
CA MET A 1 -20.74 9.73 12.78
C MET A 1 -20.78 8.47 13.62
N ASP A 2 -21.13 7.32 13.03
CA ASP A 2 -21.46 6.10 13.75
C ASP A 2 -20.24 5.52 14.47
N SER A 3 -20.42 5.03 15.70
CA SER A 3 -19.36 4.33 16.47
C SER A 3 -18.76 3.13 15.73
N LYS A 4 -19.52 2.56 14.79
CA LYS A 4 -19.15 1.43 13.92
C LYS A 4 -18.15 1.82 12.83
N ASP A 5 -18.25 3.03 12.28
CA ASP A 5 -17.33 3.54 11.29
C ASP A 5 -15.93 3.75 11.91
N ASN A 6 -15.89 4.17 13.16
CA ASN A 6 -14.64 4.34 13.91
C ASN A 6 -13.91 3.01 14.17
N SER A 7 -14.65 1.94 14.45
CA SER A 7 -14.09 0.59 14.64
C SER A 7 -13.48 0.01 13.36
N ASN A 8 -14.16 0.19 12.21
CA ASN A 8 -13.62 -0.25 10.91
C ASN A 8 -12.32 0.49 10.56
N ARG A 9 -12.25 1.79 10.86
CA ARG A 9 -11.05 2.59 10.70
C ARG A 9 -9.88 2.09 11.54
N GLN A 10 -10.13 1.70 12.80
CA GLN A 10 -9.09 1.15 13.68
C GLN A 10 -8.58 -0.22 13.20
N ALA A 11 -9.45 -1.10 12.73
CA ALA A 11 -9.05 -2.43 12.25
C ALA A 11 -8.32 -2.38 10.91
N ALA A 12 -8.66 -1.42 10.04
CA ALA A 12 -7.98 -1.19 8.77
C ALA A 12 -6.73 -0.31 8.90
N GLY A 13 -6.54 0.39 9.99
CA GLY A 13 -5.51 1.40 10.21
C GLY A 13 -4.08 0.84 10.30
N ILE A 14 -3.67 0.10 9.27
CA ILE A 14 -2.36 -0.58 9.21
C ILE A 14 -1.21 0.42 9.19
N VAL A 15 -1.33 1.52 8.42
CA VAL A 15 -0.32 2.58 8.36
C VAL A 15 -0.32 3.39 9.66
N SER A 16 -1.49 3.79 10.14
CA SER A 16 -1.63 4.53 11.40
C SER A 16 -1.07 3.74 12.58
N LYS A 17 -1.27 2.41 12.60
CA LYS A 17 -0.74 1.55 13.67
C LYS A 17 0.76 1.35 13.56
N ALA A 18 1.29 1.17 12.34
CA ALA A 18 2.72 0.89 12.13
C ALA A 18 3.59 2.14 12.21
N LEU A 19 3.13 3.26 11.63
CA LEU A 19 3.93 4.47 11.45
C LEU A 19 3.44 5.65 12.32
N GLY A 20 2.27 5.55 12.94
CA GLY A 20 1.62 6.67 13.63
C GLY A 20 0.99 7.71 12.69
N THR A 21 1.65 8.00 11.57
CA THR A 21 1.17 8.93 10.53
C THR A 21 1.36 8.32 9.15
N GLY A 22 0.44 8.61 8.22
CA GLY A 22 0.59 8.24 6.82
C GLY A 22 1.68 9.03 6.10
N LEU A 23 1.91 8.69 4.83
CA LEU A 23 2.75 9.47 3.94
C LEU A 23 2.11 10.84 3.68
N ALA A 24 2.92 11.87 3.68
CA ALA A 24 2.51 13.20 3.25
C ALA A 24 2.45 13.28 1.69
N PRO A 25 1.74 14.27 1.13
CA PRO A 25 1.77 14.54 -0.30
C PRO A 25 3.21 14.69 -0.83
N GLY A 26 3.51 13.97 -1.91
CA GLY A 26 4.85 13.97 -2.51
C GLY A 26 5.84 12.96 -1.90
N GLU A 27 5.42 12.17 -0.92
CA GLU A 27 6.24 11.14 -0.28
C GLU A 27 6.04 9.76 -0.91
N LEU A 28 7.10 8.95 -0.85
CA LEU A 28 7.11 7.56 -1.31
C LEU A 28 7.19 6.59 -0.14
N GLY A 29 6.41 5.53 -0.19
CA GLY A 29 6.51 4.40 0.73
C GLY A 29 6.64 3.09 -0.04
N VAL A 30 7.32 2.11 0.55
CA VAL A 30 7.43 0.78 -0.01
C VAL A 30 7.11 -0.29 1.02
N LEU A 31 6.30 -1.25 0.59
CA LEU A 31 5.96 -2.45 1.33
C LEU A 31 6.74 -3.63 0.75
N MET A 32 7.68 -4.16 1.52
CA MET A 32 8.58 -5.23 1.11
C MET A 32 8.13 -6.57 1.67
N ALA A 33 8.18 -7.62 0.87
CA ALA A 33 7.95 -8.99 1.34
C ALA A 33 8.40 -10.02 0.31
N SER A 34 8.62 -11.26 0.76
CA SER A 34 8.82 -12.39 -0.15
C SER A 34 7.54 -12.70 -0.96
N ALA A 35 7.68 -13.54 -1.99
CA ALA A 35 6.53 -13.99 -2.77
C ALA A 35 5.49 -14.69 -1.86
N GLY A 36 4.22 -14.46 -2.10
CA GLY A 36 3.12 -15.09 -1.36
C GLY A 36 2.93 -14.60 0.09
N SER A 37 3.64 -13.56 0.54
CA SER A 37 3.57 -13.06 1.93
C SER A 37 2.49 -12.00 2.17
N GLY A 38 1.56 -11.78 1.24
CA GLY A 38 0.41 -10.89 1.44
C GLY A 38 0.64 -9.42 1.10
N LYS A 39 1.60 -9.08 0.21
CA LYS A 39 1.83 -7.69 -0.22
C LYS A 39 0.57 -7.00 -0.73
N THR A 40 -0.12 -7.63 -1.68
CA THR A 40 -1.38 -7.11 -2.25
C THR A 40 -2.46 -6.92 -1.18
N ALA A 41 -2.59 -7.87 -0.24
CA ALA A 41 -3.53 -7.75 0.88
C ALA A 41 -3.20 -6.54 1.76
N CYS A 42 -1.94 -6.35 2.13
CA CYS A 42 -1.52 -5.21 2.94
C CYS A 42 -1.64 -3.87 2.19
N LEU A 43 -1.31 -3.82 0.89
CA LEU A 43 -1.54 -2.62 0.07
C LEU A 43 -3.03 -2.29 -0.06
N THR A 44 -3.88 -3.33 -0.17
CA THR A 44 -5.34 -3.15 -0.15
C THR A 44 -5.83 -2.59 1.18
N LEU A 45 -5.25 -3.02 2.31
CA LEU A 45 -5.56 -2.44 3.62
C LEU A 45 -5.14 -0.96 3.71
N ILE A 46 -3.95 -0.61 3.21
CA ILE A 46 -3.50 0.80 3.13
C ILE A 46 -4.50 1.63 2.32
N ALA A 47 -4.95 1.10 1.18
CA ALA A 47 -5.96 1.77 0.35
C ALA A 47 -7.31 1.89 1.07
N ILE A 48 -7.79 0.82 1.73
CA ILE A 48 -9.05 0.82 2.47
C ILE A 48 -9.02 1.79 3.64
N GLU A 49 -7.87 1.92 4.34
CA GLU A 49 -7.70 2.92 5.40
C GLU A 49 -8.04 4.33 4.89
N GLN A 50 -7.57 4.70 3.70
CA GLN A 50 -7.90 5.99 3.07
C GLN A 50 -9.36 6.08 2.66
N LEU A 51 -9.88 5.02 2.01
CA LEU A 51 -11.29 4.98 1.58
C LEU A 51 -12.27 5.12 2.74
N LEU A 52 -11.96 4.56 3.91
CA LEU A 52 -12.77 4.70 5.12
C LEU A 52 -12.78 6.13 5.68
N HIS A 53 -11.82 6.96 5.27
CA HIS A 53 -11.80 8.40 5.53
C HIS A 53 -12.43 9.23 4.39
N ASP A 54 -13.14 8.57 3.46
CA ASP A 54 -13.76 9.16 2.28
C ASP A 54 -12.75 9.85 1.35
N LEU A 55 -11.49 9.36 1.37
CA LEU A 55 -10.40 9.84 0.53
C LEU A 55 -10.25 8.92 -0.69
N PRO A 56 -10.30 9.46 -1.93
CA PRO A 56 -10.24 8.64 -3.13
C PRO A 56 -8.87 8.00 -3.34
N VAL A 57 -8.84 6.76 -3.82
CA VAL A 57 -7.63 5.98 -4.04
C VAL A 57 -7.54 5.48 -5.48
N LEU A 58 -6.37 5.67 -6.08
CA LEU A 58 -6.00 4.99 -7.32
C LEU A 58 -5.12 3.78 -7.01
N HIS A 59 -5.58 2.59 -7.40
CA HIS A 59 -4.80 1.36 -7.32
C HIS A 59 -4.31 0.98 -8.73
N VAL A 60 -3.00 0.92 -8.90
CA VAL A 60 -2.35 0.45 -10.12
C VAL A 60 -1.85 -0.97 -9.89
N CYS A 61 -2.29 -1.92 -10.70
CA CYS A 61 -1.77 -3.27 -10.71
C CYS A 61 -0.98 -3.53 -11.99
N ILE A 62 0.18 -4.16 -11.86
CA ILE A 62 1.10 -4.46 -12.96
C ILE A 62 1.15 -5.97 -13.13
N ASP A 63 0.91 -6.44 -14.36
CA ASP A 63 0.81 -7.86 -14.74
C ASP A 63 -0.26 -8.65 -13.94
N GLU A 64 -1.24 -7.95 -13.38
CA GLU A 64 -2.36 -8.52 -12.65
C GLU A 64 -3.68 -7.99 -13.21
N LYS A 65 -4.76 -8.78 -13.09
CA LYS A 65 -6.10 -8.40 -13.58
C LYS A 65 -6.82 -7.51 -12.56
N VAL A 66 -7.57 -6.55 -13.08
CA VAL A 66 -8.42 -5.67 -12.26
C VAL A 66 -9.37 -6.49 -11.38
N GLU A 67 -9.90 -7.59 -11.90
CA GLU A 67 -10.83 -8.48 -11.19
C GLU A 67 -10.18 -9.12 -9.96
N SER A 68 -8.92 -9.54 -10.06
CA SER A 68 -8.18 -10.10 -8.91
C SER A 68 -8.01 -9.06 -7.80
N VAL A 69 -7.66 -7.82 -8.17
CA VAL A 69 -7.54 -6.73 -7.20
C VAL A 69 -8.90 -6.40 -6.56
N LYS A 70 -9.99 -6.39 -7.34
CA LYS A 70 -11.35 -6.20 -6.79
C LYS A 70 -11.72 -7.26 -5.76
N VAL A 71 -11.34 -8.52 -5.99
CA VAL A 71 -11.57 -9.62 -5.03
C VAL A 71 -10.86 -9.34 -3.70
N TRP A 72 -9.60 -8.88 -3.73
CA TRP A 72 -8.87 -8.49 -2.51
C TRP A 72 -9.61 -7.40 -1.71
N TYR A 73 -10.11 -6.37 -2.39
CA TYR A 73 -10.91 -5.33 -1.72
C TYR A 73 -12.19 -5.89 -1.10
N GLN A 74 -12.91 -6.77 -1.83
CA GLN A 74 -14.15 -7.36 -1.36
C GLN A 74 -13.92 -8.25 -0.13
N GLU A 75 -12.92 -9.13 -0.18
CA GLU A 75 -12.59 -10.02 0.93
C GLU A 75 -12.11 -9.23 2.17
N THR A 76 -11.26 -8.22 1.97
CA THR A 76 -10.78 -7.39 3.07
C THR A 76 -11.92 -6.62 3.73
N LEU A 77 -12.80 -5.99 2.94
CA LEU A 77 -13.97 -5.29 3.48
C LEU A 77 -14.96 -6.24 4.17
N LYS A 78 -15.16 -7.44 3.61
CA LYS A 78 -16.00 -8.46 4.23
C LYS A 78 -15.43 -8.87 5.59
N ASN A 79 -14.12 -9.14 5.67
CA ASN A 79 -13.44 -9.50 6.91
C ASN A 79 -13.53 -8.37 7.96
N LEU A 80 -13.36 -7.12 7.55
CA LEU A 80 -13.55 -5.96 8.42
C LEU A 80 -14.97 -5.88 8.97
N CYS A 81 -15.98 -6.08 8.14
CA CYS A 81 -17.38 -6.04 8.56
C CYS A 81 -17.76 -7.21 9.47
N VAL A 82 -17.24 -8.42 9.21
CA VAL A 82 -17.49 -9.61 10.04
C VAL A 82 -16.83 -9.50 11.41
N SER A 83 -15.59 -9.00 11.47
CA SER A 83 -14.85 -8.84 12.73
C SER A 83 -15.54 -7.90 13.71
N GLN A 84 -16.50 -7.10 13.24
CA GLN A 84 -17.13 -6.03 14.01
C GLN A 84 -18.63 -6.22 14.27
N THR A 85 -19.13 -7.42 14.17
CA THR A 85 -20.47 -7.87 14.61
C THR A 85 -21.69 -7.13 14.02
N SER A 86 -21.57 -6.17 13.09
CA SER A 86 -22.76 -5.40 12.68
C SER A 86 -22.65 -4.53 11.41
N GLY A 87 -21.63 -4.70 10.59
CA GLY A 87 -21.51 -3.92 9.35
C GLY A 87 -22.31 -4.53 8.21
N ASP A 88 -23.22 -3.77 7.60
CA ASP A 88 -23.79 -4.14 6.31
C ASP A 88 -22.69 -3.96 5.25
N TYR A 89 -21.97 -5.06 4.97
CA TYR A 89 -20.91 -5.12 3.96
C TYR A 89 -21.32 -4.48 2.64
N LYS A 90 -22.57 -4.72 2.19
CA LYS A 90 -23.07 -4.16 0.93
C LYS A 90 -23.15 -2.63 0.97
N LYS A 91 -23.56 -2.06 2.07
CA LYS A 91 -23.58 -0.60 2.25
C LYS A 91 -22.17 -0.02 2.26
N CYS A 92 -21.25 -0.67 2.98
CA CYS A 92 -19.85 -0.24 3.01
C CYS A 92 -19.23 -0.30 1.61
N LEU A 93 -19.40 -1.41 0.89
CA LEU A 93 -18.91 -1.57 -0.47
C LEU A 93 -19.48 -0.50 -1.40
N HIS A 94 -20.81 -0.28 -1.38
CA HIS A 94 -21.48 0.71 -2.22
C HIS A 94 -20.98 2.15 -1.96
N ARG A 95 -20.65 2.47 -0.70
CA ARG A 95 -20.10 3.78 -0.34
C ARG A 95 -18.67 3.97 -0.85
N LEU A 96 -17.82 2.92 -0.73
CA LEU A 96 -16.39 3.02 -1.00
C LEU A 96 -16.04 2.77 -2.48
N GLU A 97 -16.86 2.04 -3.22
CA GLU A 97 -16.58 1.68 -4.61
C GLU A 97 -16.40 2.91 -5.53
N PRO A 98 -17.19 3.99 -5.45
CA PRO A 98 -16.99 5.19 -6.24
C PRO A 98 -15.70 5.98 -5.90
N LEU A 99 -15.14 5.76 -4.71
CA LEU A 99 -13.91 6.40 -4.25
C LEU A 99 -12.64 5.65 -4.69
N ARG A 100 -12.79 4.53 -5.39
CA ARG A 100 -11.66 3.71 -5.84
C ARG A 100 -11.64 3.60 -7.35
N PHE A 101 -10.47 3.86 -7.94
CA PHE A 101 -10.19 3.55 -9.33
C PHE A 101 -9.07 2.51 -9.41
N ILE A 102 -9.16 1.57 -10.36
CA ILE A 102 -8.13 0.53 -10.57
C ILE A 102 -7.67 0.59 -12.02
N PHE A 103 -6.36 0.74 -12.23
CA PHE A 103 -5.72 0.57 -13.53
C PHE A 103 -4.89 -0.71 -13.56
N ALA A 104 -4.99 -1.46 -14.66
CA ALA A 104 -4.06 -2.54 -14.97
C ALA A 104 -3.10 -2.11 -16.07
N PHE A 105 -1.83 -2.43 -15.89
CA PHE A 105 -0.79 -2.25 -16.89
C PHE A 105 -0.02 -3.56 -17.10
N LEU A 106 0.50 -3.75 -18.30
CA LEU A 106 1.59 -4.69 -18.53
C LEU A 106 2.91 -4.04 -18.11
N HIS A 107 3.84 -4.84 -17.61
CA HIS A 107 5.12 -4.35 -17.10
C HIS A 107 5.84 -3.44 -18.11
N ASP A 108 5.99 -3.88 -19.35
CA ASP A 108 6.66 -3.14 -20.41
C ASP A 108 5.91 -1.87 -20.87
N ALA A 109 4.65 -1.74 -20.46
CA ALA A 109 3.81 -0.60 -20.81
C ALA A 109 3.71 0.43 -19.68
N PHE A 110 4.26 0.17 -18.50
CA PHE A 110 4.17 1.05 -17.33
C PHE A 110 5.41 1.95 -17.22
N SER A 111 5.16 3.22 -16.92
CA SER A 111 6.20 4.20 -16.61
C SER A 111 5.63 5.36 -15.80
N PRO A 112 6.47 6.15 -15.09
CA PRO A 112 6.03 7.35 -14.37
C PRO A 112 5.26 8.32 -15.27
N GLN A 113 5.67 8.51 -16.51
CA GLN A 113 5.03 9.42 -17.48
C GLN A 113 3.63 8.93 -17.86
N LYS A 114 3.48 7.63 -18.12
CA LYS A 114 2.17 7.03 -18.43
C LYS A 114 1.23 7.08 -17.23
N LEU A 115 1.75 6.87 -16.02
CA LEU A 115 0.97 7.04 -14.81
C LEU A 115 0.48 8.48 -14.66
N ALA A 116 1.36 9.47 -14.87
CA ALA A 116 1.02 10.88 -14.84
C ALA A 116 -0.12 11.20 -15.79
N GLN A 117 0.02 10.81 -17.05
CA GLN A 117 -1.00 11.05 -18.08
C GLN A 117 -2.35 10.40 -17.71
N ARG A 118 -2.34 9.18 -17.14
CA ARG A 118 -3.56 8.51 -16.73
C ARG A 118 -4.24 9.22 -15.56
N ILE A 119 -3.48 9.74 -14.60
CA ILE A 119 -4.02 10.52 -13.48
C ILE A 119 -4.62 11.84 -13.99
N GLU A 120 -3.94 12.53 -14.89
CA GLU A 120 -4.45 13.76 -15.49
C GLU A 120 -5.75 13.50 -16.26
N ASN A 121 -5.79 12.45 -17.09
CA ASN A 121 -7.02 12.07 -17.80
C ASN A 121 -8.17 11.72 -16.85
N LEU A 122 -7.91 11.05 -15.72
CA LEU A 122 -8.94 10.78 -14.70
C LEU A 122 -9.49 12.07 -14.09
N ARG A 123 -8.62 13.02 -13.80
CA ARG A 123 -9.02 14.33 -13.26
C ARG A 123 -9.90 15.09 -14.24
N GLU A 124 -9.50 15.15 -15.49
CA GLU A 124 -10.18 15.94 -16.54
C GLU A 124 -11.49 15.29 -17.01
N GLN A 125 -11.49 13.97 -17.24
CA GLN A 125 -12.61 13.28 -17.89
C GLN A 125 -13.62 12.70 -16.90
N ALA A 126 -13.16 12.29 -15.73
CA ALA A 126 -14.02 11.65 -14.72
C ALA A 126 -14.17 12.47 -13.44
N GLY A 127 -13.51 13.62 -13.31
CA GLY A 127 -13.50 14.41 -12.07
C GLY A 127 -12.90 13.66 -10.87
N PHE A 128 -12.18 12.55 -11.13
CA PHE A 128 -11.62 11.72 -10.07
C PHE A 128 -10.23 12.22 -9.66
N GLN A 129 -10.12 12.66 -8.42
CA GLN A 129 -8.86 13.17 -7.86
C GLN A 129 -8.37 12.23 -6.75
N PRO A 130 -7.41 11.36 -7.02
CA PRO A 130 -6.87 10.47 -5.99
C PRO A 130 -6.16 11.27 -4.91
N SER A 131 -6.27 10.82 -3.67
CA SER A 131 -5.50 11.30 -2.51
C SER A 131 -4.34 10.38 -2.17
N LEU A 132 -4.34 9.18 -2.74
CA LEU A 132 -3.31 8.15 -2.61
C LEU A 132 -3.22 7.37 -3.92
N VAL A 133 -2.01 7.00 -4.31
CA VAL A 133 -1.77 6.01 -5.37
C VAL A 133 -1.05 4.80 -4.77
N VAL A 134 -1.61 3.62 -5.03
CA VAL A 134 -0.98 2.33 -4.72
C VAL A 134 -0.49 1.71 -6.01
N ILE A 135 0.75 1.23 -6.05
CA ILE A 135 1.38 0.61 -7.22
C ILE A 135 1.86 -0.79 -6.83
N ASP A 136 1.12 -1.80 -7.25
CA ASP A 136 1.39 -3.20 -6.94
C ASP A 136 1.94 -3.96 -8.15
N GLY A 137 2.99 -4.75 -7.95
CA GLY A 137 3.58 -5.60 -8.98
C GLY A 137 4.75 -4.98 -9.73
N LEU A 138 5.25 -3.80 -9.34
CA LEU A 138 6.42 -3.20 -9.99
C LEU A 138 7.67 -4.08 -9.79
N ASN A 139 8.41 -4.32 -10.87
CA ASN A 139 9.62 -5.13 -10.82
C ASN A 139 10.81 -4.31 -10.29
N PHE A 140 11.05 -4.41 -8.98
CA PHE A 140 12.14 -3.71 -8.31
C PHE A 140 13.53 -4.26 -8.66
N ASP A 141 13.65 -5.49 -9.18
CA ASP A 141 14.94 -6.04 -9.62
C ASP A 141 15.51 -5.30 -10.85
N GLN A 142 14.63 -4.66 -11.61
CA GLN A 142 14.98 -3.84 -12.77
C GLN A 142 14.87 -2.33 -12.49
N MET A 143 14.52 -1.96 -11.25
CA MET A 143 14.32 -0.55 -10.89
C MET A 143 15.66 0.18 -10.76
N THR A 144 15.83 1.22 -11.54
CA THR A 144 16.98 2.12 -11.41
C THR A 144 16.65 3.30 -10.50
N ARG A 145 17.71 3.91 -9.93
CA ARG A 145 17.56 5.16 -9.17
C ARG A 145 16.89 6.25 -10.00
N ALA A 146 17.27 6.40 -11.28
CA ALA A 146 16.69 7.41 -12.17
C ALA A 146 15.17 7.26 -12.31
N ILE A 147 14.68 6.04 -12.54
CA ILE A 147 13.24 5.77 -12.64
C ILE A 147 12.53 6.05 -11.31
N MET A 148 13.12 5.69 -10.18
CA MET A 148 12.51 5.96 -8.86
C MET A 148 12.51 7.46 -8.54
N GLU A 149 13.51 8.21 -8.96
CA GLU A 149 13.53 9.68 -8.86
C GLU A 149 12.45 10.33 -9.71
N GLU A 150 12.13 9.78 -10.89
CA GLU A 150 11.00 10.22 -11.70
C GLU A 150 9.65 9.98 -10.99
N PHE A 151 9.48 8.84 -10.29
CA PHE A 151 8.30 8.62 -9.45
C PHE A 151 8.23 9.62 -8.29
N ARG A 152 9.35 9.94 -7.66
CA ARG A 152 9.42 10.96 -6.60
C ARG A 152 9.04 12.34 -7.10
N GLU A 153 9.53 12.72 -8.27
CA GLU A 153 9.17 13.99 -8.89
C GLU A 153 7.69 14.03 -9.28
N LEU A 154 7.17 12.93 -9.83
CA LEU A 154 5.74 12.77 -10.12
C LEU A 154 4.89 12.95 -8.86
N ALA A 155 5.26 12.28 -7.77
CA ALA A 155 4.57 12.37 -6.48
C ALA A 155 4.51 13.81 -5.97
N ARG A 156 5.64 14.54 -6.03
CA ARG A 156 5.75 15.95 -5.64
C ARG A 156 4.90 16.86 -6.54
N ARG A 157 5.04 16.72 -7.86
CA ARG A 157 4.31 17.53 -8.84
C ARG A 157 2.80 17.39 -8.70
N LEU A 158 2.31 16.17 -8.48
CA LEU A 158 0.89 15.90 -8.32
C LEU A 158 0.40 16.05 -6.87
N SER A 159 1.32 16.30 -5.91
CA SER A 159 1.04 16.33 -4.47
C SER A 159 0.34 15.05 -3.99
N LEU A 160 0.83 13.88 -4.41
CA LEU A 160 0.27 12.58 -4.09
C LEU A 160 1.28 11.71 -3.34
N PRO A 161 0.89 11.05 -2.25
CA PRO A 161 1.66 9.94 -1.70
C PRO A 161 1.57 8.71 -2.61
N LEU A 162 2.69 8.01 -2.79
CA LEU A 162 2.75 6.76 -3.57
C LEU A 162 3.20 5.62 -2.67
N TRP A 163 2.43 4.51 -2.62
CA TRP A 163 2.85 3.26 -2.00
C TRP A 163 3.17 2.21 -3.05
N PHE A 164 4.32 1.58 -2.92
CA PHE A 164 4.79 0.50 -3.80
C PHE A 164 4.81 -0.84 -3.08
N SER A 165 4.67 -1.95 -3.83
CA SER A 165 5.09 -3.27 -3.37
C SER A 165 6.45 -3.63 -3.96
N ALA A 166 7.35 -4.17 -3.15
CA ALA A 166 8.62 -4.73 -3.60
C ALA A 166 8.77 -6.18 -3.14
N ARG A 167 9.19 -7.05 -4.06
CA ARG A 167 9.44 -8.45 -3.75
C ARG A 167 10.87 -8.63 -3.25
N THR A 168 11.03 -9.18 -2.04
CA THR A 168 12.34 -9.59 -1.53
C THR A 168 12.67 -11.03 -1.96
N HIS A 169 13.95 -11.33 -2.06
CA HIS A 169 14.46 -12.64 -2.46
C HIS A 169 15.23 -13.29 -1.29
N ARG A 170 14.75 -14.45 -0.80
CA ARG A 170 15.32 -15.13 0.38
C ARG A 170 16.78 -15.55 0.20
N HIS A 171 17.21 -15.76 -1.05
CA HIS A 171 18.57 -16.18 -1.37
C HIS A 171 19.54 -15.00 -1.58
N ILE A 172 19.05 -13.76 -1.58
CA ILE A 172 19.87 -12.57 -1.70
C ILE A 172 20.01 -11.96 -0.30
N ALA A 173 21.21 -12.07 0.27
CA ALA A 173 21.51 -11.56 1.61
C ALA A 173 21.97 -10.09 1.61
N THR A 174 21.97 -9.42 0.44
CA THR A 174 22.40 -8.01 0.34
C THR A 174 21.47 -7.10 1.09
N THR A 175 22.05 -6.25 1.92
CA THR A 175 21.34 -5.18 2.65
C THR A 175 22.14 -3.89 2.58
N SER A 176 21.49 -2.74 2.69
CA SER A 176 22.18 -1.46 2.91
C SER A 176 22.89 -1.43 4.26
N ALA A 177 23.73 -0.43 4.50
CA ALA A 177 24.41 -0.22 5.80
C ALA A 177 23.40 -0.05 6.94
N GLU A 178 22.21 0.48 6.64
CA GLU A 178 21.10 0.71 7.56
C GLU A 178 20.18 -0.52 7.72
N GLY A 179 20.49 -1.63 7.04
CA GLY A 179 19.75 -2.89 7.15
C GLY A 179 18.51 -2.99 6.26
N VAL A 180 18.37 -2.18 5.22
CA VAL A 180 17.30 -2.32 4.22
C VAL A 180 17.69 -3.40 3.22
N PRO A 181 16.84 -4.46 3.03
CA PRO A 181 17.19 -5.56 2.13
C PRO A 181 17.06 -5.18 0.66
N TYR A 182 17.78 -5.94 -0.20
CA TYR A 182 17.52 -5.97 -1.63
C TYR A 182 16.03 -6.31 -1.92
N PRO A 183 15.37 -5.69 -2.92
CA PRO A 183 15.91 -4.80 -3.95
C PRO A 183 15.81 -3.29 -3.64
N CYS A 184 15.49 -2.92 -2.40
CA CYS A 184 15.33 -1.51 -2.02
C CYS A 184 16.57 -0.91 -1.34
N ASP A 185 17.62 -1.69 -1.11
CA ASP A 185 18.85 -1.30 -0.42
C ASP A 185 19.52 -0.04 -1.00
N ALA A 186 19.66 0.01 -2.35
CA ALA A 186 20.27 1.14 -3.05
C ALA A 186 19.32 2.34 -3.26
N LEU A 187 18.04 2.19 -2.92
CA LEU A 187 16.98 3.18 -3.14
C LEU A 187 16.36 3.68 -1.83
N ALA A 188 16.85 3.19 -0.69
CA ALA A 188 16.25 3.40 0.63
C ALA A 188 16.08 4.87 1.01
N ASP A 189 16.99 5.74 0.58
CA ASP A 189 16.96 7.19 0.83
C ASP A 189 15.81 7.90 0.11
N LEU A 190 15.27 7.31 -0.96
CA LEU A 190 14.15 7.88 -1.73
C LEU A 190 12.78 7.66 -1.07
N PHE A 191 12.68 6.70 -0.14
CA PHE A 191 11.44 6.38 0.55
C PHE A 191 11.36 7.05 1.93
N GLN A 192 10.21 7.62 2.27
CA GLN A 192 9.90 8.12 3.61
C GLN A 192 9.42 7.03 4.56
N ALA A 193 8.88 5.94 4.00
CA ALA A 193 8.51 4.76 4.77
C ALA A 193 8.95 3.49 4.05
N ILE A 194 9.62 2.59 4.79
CA ILE A 194 9.94 1.24 4.34
C ILE A 194 9.38 0.29 5.38
N VAL A 195 8.41 -0.53 4.96
CA VAL A 195 7.75 -1.49 5.82
C VAL A 195 7.97 -2.89 5.26
N MET A 196 8.38 -3.82 6.11
CA MET A 196 8.59 -5.21 5.73
C MET A 196 7.53 -6.12 6.33
N ILE A 197 6.95 -7.00 5.52
CA ILE A 197 6.09 -8.08 5.99
C ILE A 197 6.97 -9.30 6.27
N GLU A 198 7.00 -9.71 7.53
CA GLU A 198 7.54 -11.01 7.93
C GLU A 198 6.41 -12.02 8.07
N SER A 199 6.50 -13.09 7.29
CA SER A 199 5.56 -14.22 7.36
C SER A 199 6.26 -15.43 7.96
N GLY A 200 5.78 -15.89 9.11
CA GLY A 200 6.08 -17.16 9.72
C GLY A 200 4.91 -18.15 9.59
N THR A 201 5.06 -19.36 10.11
CA THR A 201 4.00 -20.39 10.10
C THR A 201 2.68 -19.94 10.72
N ASP A 202 2.74 -19.18 11.82
CA ASP A 202 1.55 -18.78 12.59
C ASP A 202 1.42 -17.28 12.80
N LYS A 203 2.33 -16.50 12.24
CA LYS A 203 2.41 -15.05 12.51
C LYS A 203 2.80 -14.29 11.26
N VAL A 204 2.03 -13.25 10.96
CA VAL A 204 2.41 -12.21 10.01
C VAL A 204 2.65 -10.93 10.81
N ARG A 205 3.77 -10.27 10.56
CA ARG A 205 4.14 -9.03 11.25
C ARG A 205 4.57 -7.98 10.26
N LEU A 206 4.28 -6.74 10.56
CA LEU A 206 4.83 -5.57 9.89
C LEU A 206 5.97 -5.02 10.73
N LEU A 207 7.13 -4.93 10.12
CA LEU A 207 8.31 -4.28 10.67
C LEU A 207 8.56 -2.98 9.94
N VAL A 208 8.75 -1.89 10.66
CA VAL A 208 9.15 -0.61 10.08
C VAL A 208 10.67 -0.58 9.99
N LEU A 209 11.22 -0.65 8.78
CA LEU A 209 12.66 -0.55 8.53
C LEU A 209 13.13 0.89 8.41
N LYS A 210 12.25 1.78 7.94
CA LYS A 210 12.51 3.22 7.86
C LYS A 210 11.22 4.00 8.04
N HIS A 211 11.30 5.09 8.78
CA HIS A 211 10.24 6.10 8.83
C HIS A 211 10.89 7.48 8.83
N ARG A 212 10.63 8.26 7.76
CA ARG A 212 11.28 9.55 7.49
C ARG A 212 12.80 9.39 7.44
N ASP A 213 13.54 10.13 8.26
CA ASP A 213 15.00 10.10 8.31
C ASP A 213 15.55 9.03 9.27
N GLN A 214 14.68 8.30 9.98
CA GLN A 214 15.08 7.30 10.96
C GLN A 214 15.00 5.90 10.37
N TYR A 215 16.15 5.21 10.30
CA TYR A 215 16.23 3.79 10.01
C TYR A 215 16.07 2.97 11.28
N GLN A 216 15.45 1.80 11.16
CA GLN A 216 15.15 0.87 12.26
C GLN A 216 14.58 1.60 13.50
N PRO A 217 13.50 2.37 13.33
CA PRO A 217 12.90 3.08 14.45
C PRO A 217 12.44 2.06 15.51
N PRO A 218 12.43 2.41 16.82
CA PRO A 218 12.07 1.50 17.89
C PRO A 218 10.54 1.26 17.97
N TYR A 219 9.91 1.01 16.84
CA TYR A 219 8.49 0.71 16.77
C TYR A 219 8.23 -0.77 17.02
N ALA A 220 7.22 -1.06 17.83
CA ALA A 220 6.79 -2.44 18.03
C ALA A 220 6.23 -3.01 16.71
N PRO A 221 6.59 -4.25 16.33
CA PRO A 221 6.01 -4.90 15.17
C PRO A 221 4.49 -5.01 15.28
N VAL A 222 3.77 -4.69 14.21
CA VAL A 222 2.31 -4.84 14.16
C VAL A 222 1.97 -6.26 13.77
N ALA A 223 1.28 -6.98 14.65
CA ALA A 223 0.81 -8.34 14.36
C ALA A 223 -0.45 -8.30 13.50
N LEU A 224 -0.44 -9.10 12.43
CA LEU A 224 -1.59 -9.31 11.56
C LEU A 224 -2.12 -10.73 11.69
N ASP A 225 -3.41 -10.90 11.47
CA ASP A 225 -4.02 -12.20 11.32
C ASP A 225 -3.60 -12.83 9.98
N PRO A 226 -3.06 -14.06 9.94
CA PRO A 226 -2.55 -14.66 8.71
C PRO A 226 -3.61 -14.94 7.65
N GLN A 227 -4.89 -15.07 8.05
CA GLN A 227 -5.98 -15.38 7.13
C GLN A 227 -6.64 -14.13 6.56
N THR A 228 -6.77 -13.09 7.38
CA THR A 228 -7.50 -11.88 7.00
C THR A 228 -6.60 -10.68 6.75
N PHE A 229 -5.34 -10.74 7.17
CA PHE A 229 -4.38 -9.65 7.22
C PHE A 229 -4.82 -8.44 8.06
N LEU A 230 -5.91 -8.55 8.79
CA LEU A 230 -6.34 -7.52 9.72
C LEU A 230 -5.42 -7.44 10.94
N ILE A 231 -5.35 -6.25 11.54
CA ILE A 231 -4.60 -6.05 12.78
C ILE A 231 -5.18 -6.94 13.88
N LYS A 232 -4.32 -7.76 14.52
CA LYS A 232 -4.72 -8.51 15.70
C LYS A 232 -4.90 -7.55 16.87
N SER A 233 -6.09 -7.56 17.46
CA SER A 233 -6.31 -6.94 18.77
C SER A 233 -5.47 -7.69 19.81
N THR A 234 -4.60 -7.00 20.51
CA THR A 234 -3.88 -7.51 21.66
C THR A 234 -4.81 -7.60 22.85
#